data_c658d0bbd96a21843c6853c837e2d355
#
_entry.id   c658d0bbd96a21843c6853c837e2d355
#
_cell.length_a   1.000
_cell.length_b   1.000
_cell.length_c   1.000
_cell.angle_alpha   90.00
_cell.angle_beta   90.00
_cell.angle_gamma   90.00
#
_symmetry.space_group_name_H-M   'P 1'
#
loop_
_entity.id
_entity.type
_entity.pdbx_description
1 polymer ?
#
loop_
_entity_poly.entity_id
_entity_poly.type
_entity_poly.pdbx_seq_one_letter_code
_entity_poly.pdbx_strand_id
1 'polypeptide(L)'
;TSIDDGDHPEHEDFRHGTHLAGAVICDLFDGIEGRGVASSSQLIFQDVVNESGWSEPEIDWLLAEDLAYGAVIHSYSWGDVTEAYTSRSFLLDAWHREVPWSLAFIAPGNNPSKLYEPANARNIVSVGGTMKDNGTDLYTGSSHGPTEEGLRGNFIVTPAVGIVSAAADGNLSSFNSDMRSST
;
A
#
# COMPACT_ATOMS: atom_id res chain seq x y z
N THR A 1 -9.64 11.29 9.33
CA THR A 1 -8.88 12.55 9.47
C THR A 1 -7.62 12.35 8.66
N SER A 2 -7.50 13.00 7.51
CA SER A 2 -6.25 13.08 6.76
C SER A 2 -5.36 14.04 7.55
N ILE A 3 -4.18 13.60 7.93
CA ILE A 3 -3.09 14.47 8.29
C ILE A 3 -2.23 14.53 7.03
N ASP A 4 -2.72 15.24 6.03
CA ASP A 4 -1.94 15.63 4.88
C ASP A 4 -1.28 16.94 5.29
N ASP A 5 0.01 16.92 5.53
CA ASP A 5 0.75 18.17 5.78
C ASP A 5 1.04 18.92 4.48
N GLY A 6 0.73 18.33 3.31
CA GLY A 6 0.63 19.01 2.02
C GLY A 6 1.87 19.77 1.55
N ASP A 7 2.92 19.76 2.35
CA ASP A 7 3.99 20.73 2.27
C ASP A 7 5.12 20.34 1.30
N HIS A 8 5.04 19.16 0.68
CA HIS A 8 6.11 18.68 -0.21
C HIS A 8 5.61 18.20 -1.58
N PRO A 9 5.00 19.10 -2.40
CA PRO A 9 4.49 18.72 -3.72
C PRO A 9 5.60 18.26 -4.71
N GLU A 10 6.85 18.50 -4.36
CA GLU A 10 8.00 18.08 -5.17
C GLU A 10 8.51 16.68 -4.81
N HIS A 11 8.11 16.10 -3.67
CA HIS A 11 8.49 14.76 -3.30
C HIS A 11 7.64 13.74 -4.07
N GLU A 12 8.27 12.73 -4.67
CA GLU A 12 7.53 11.76 -5.48
C GLU A 12 6.52 10.93 -4.66
N ASP A 13 6.75 10.79 -3.36
CA ASP A 13 5.86 10.08 -2.45
C ASP A 13 4.59 10.86 -2.11
N PHE A 14 4.61 12.19 -2.24
CA PHE A 14 3.46 13.06 -2.05
C PHE A 14 2.22 12.65 -2.87
N ARG A 15 2.43 12.20 -4.10
CA ARG A 15 1.35 11.79 -5.00
C ARG A 15 0.89 10.35 -4.77
N HIS A 16 1.75 9.54 -4.20
CA HIS A 16 1.55 8.11 -4.06
C HIS A 16 0.36 7.78 -3.16
N GLY A 17 0.34 8.34 -1.94
CA GLY A 17 -0.74 8.12 -0.97
C GLY A 17 -2.11 8.57 -1.48
N THR A 18 -2.20 9.73 -2.14
CA THR A 18 -3.44 10.22 -2.75
C THR A 18 -3.95 9.25 -3.83
N HIS A 19 -3.05 8.76 -4.68
CA HIS A 19 -3.40 7.80 -5.72
C HIS A 19 -3.92 6.48 -5.13
N LEU A 20 -3.27 5.96 -4.09
CA LEU A 20 -3.69 4.75 -3.38
C LEU A 20 -5.07 4.94 -2.70
N ALA A 21 -5.26 6.04 -1.99
CA ALA A 21 -6.53 6.36 -1.36
C ALA A 21 -7.67 6.43 -2.39
N GLY A 22 -7.41 7.05 -3.54
CA GLY A 22 -8.38 7.11 -4.64
C GLY A 22 -8.72 5.72 -5.19
N ALA A 23 -7.74 4.85 -5.36
CA ALA A 23 -7.98 3.47 -5.83
C ALA A 23 -8.88 2.68 -4.86
N VAL A 24 -8.85 3.00 -3.58
CA VAL A 24 -9.68 2.34 -2.56
C VAL A 24 -11.09 2.95 -2.51
N ILE A 25 -11.21 4.27 -2.34
CA ILE A 25 -12.49 4.89 -1.93
C ILE A 25 -13.09 5.91 -2.91
N CYS A 26 -12.39 6.27 -4.00
CA CYS A 26 -12.96 7.25 -4.93
C CYS A 26 -14.38 6.84 -5.32
N ASP A 27 -15.32 7.77 -5.23
CA ASP A 27 -16.66 7.61 -5.80
C ASP A 27 -16.78 8.44 -7.07
N LEU A 28 -17.65 7.99 -7.99
CA LEU A 28 -17.84 8.65 -9.28
C LEU A 28 -18.39 10.07 -9.06
N PHE A 29 -17.65 11.07 -9.54
CA PHE A 29 -18.24 12.35 -9.87
C PHE A 29 -18.74 12.31 -11.32
N ASP A 30 -19.86 12.97 -11.60
CA ASP A 30 -20.56 12.97 -12.88
C ASP A 30 -19.62 12.87 -14.10
N GLY A 31 -19.72 11.76 -14.82
CA GLY A 31 -19.13 11.57 -16.14
C GLY A 31 -17.70 11.05 -16.18
N ILE A 32 -17.11 10.65 -15.08
CA ILE A 32 -15.76 10.09 -15.04
C ILE A 32 -15.83 8.58 -14.76
N GLU A 33 -15.25 7.78 -15.65
CA GLU A 33 -15.11 6.35 -15.43
C GLU A 33 -13.98 6.08 -14.43
N GLY A 34 -14.33 5.60 -13.26
CA GLY A 34 -13.37 5.15 -12.25
C GLY A 34 -13.95 5.22 -10.86
N ARG A 35 -14.23 4.07 -10.29
CA ARG A 35 -14.71 3.94 -8.92
C ARG A 35 -13.72 3.13 -8.11
N GLY A 36 -13.38 3.62 -6.92
CA GLY A 36 -12.58 2.86 -5.95
C GLY A 36 -13.25 1.54 -5.60
N VAL A 37 -12.45 0.52 -5.35
CA VAL A 37 -12.94 -0.85 -5.12
C VAL A 37 -13.80 -0.98 -3.87
N ALA A 38 -13.66 -0.07 -2.93
CA ALA A 38 -14.37 -0.02 -1.65
C ALA A 38 -14.99 1.37 -1.38
N SER A 39 -15.57 2.00 -2.40
CA SER A 39 -16.07 3.39 -2.36
C SER A 39 -17.14 3.68 -1.29
N SER A 40 -17.75 2.66 -0.71
CA SER A 40 -18.71 2.80 0.40
C SER A 40 -18.06 2.62 1.78
N SER A 41 -16.74 2.39 1.84
CA SER A 41 -16.01 2.23 3.09
C SER A 41 -15.59 3.59 3.65
N GLN A 42 -15.25 3.60 4.94
CA GLN A 42 -14.54 4.71 5.55
C GLN A 42 -13.05 4.45 5.47
N LEU A 43 -12.29 5.46 5.08
CA LEU A 43 -10.83 5.42 5.04
C LEU A 43 -10.27 6.15 6.26
N ILE A 44 -9.33 5.51 6.93
CA ILE A 44 -8.39 6.15 7.84
C ILE A 44 -7.07 6.25 7.06
N PHE A 45 -6.59 7.45 6.89
CA PHE A 45 -5.36 7.72 6.16
C PHE A 45 -4.29 8.20 7.14
N GLN A 46 -3.16 7.52 7.16
CA GLN A 46 -2.00 7.88 7.97
C GLN A 46 -0.89 8.33 7.02
N ASP A 47 -0.51 9.60 7.13
CA ASP A 47 0.61 10.15 6.41
C ASP A 47 1.91 9.81 7.15
N VAL A 48 2.85 9.23 6.44
CA VAL A 48 4.17 8.82 6.96
C VAL A 48 5.31 9.62 6.34
N VAL A 49 4.98 10.69 5.64
CA VAL A 49 5.94 11.63 5.05
C VAL A 49 5.80 12.98 5.75
N ASN A 50 6.89 13.52 6.25
CA ASN A 50 6.93 14.86 6.86
C ASN A 50 7.90 15.79 6.12
N GLU A 51 8.08 17.02 6.60
CA GLU A 51 8.99 18.01 6.02
C GLU A 51 10.43 17.52 5.80
N SER A 52 10.87 16.52 6.55
CA SER A 52 12.20 15.92 6.42
C SER A 52 12.22 14.72 5.48
N GLY A 53 11.08 14.33 4.91
CA GLY A 53 10.88 13.16 4.07
C GLY A 53 10.20 12.01 4.81
N TRP A 54 10.53 10.80 4.45
CA TRP A 54 9.96 9.58 5.03
C TRP A 54 10.24 9.46 6.52
N SER A 55 9.21 9.27 7.33
CA SER A 55 9.29 9.19 8.78
C SER A 55 8.13 8.38 9.35
N GLU A 56 8.14 7.08 9.09
CA GLU A 56 7.12 6.21 9.66
C GLU A 56 7.33 5.94 11.15
N PRO A 57 6.26 5.89 11.96
CA PRO A 57 6.29 5.37 13.32
C PRO A 57 6.53 3.85 13.34
N GLU A 58 6.71 3.31 14.54
CA GLU A 58 6.69 1.86 14.73
C GLU A 58 5.35 1.28 14.24
N ILE A 59 5.40 0.15 13.55
CA ILE A 59 4.23 -0.38 12.82
C ILE A 59 3.09 -0.82 13.75
N ASP A 60 3.40 -1.26 14.94
CA ASP A 60 2.41 -1.62 15.96
C ASP A 60 1.66 -0.39 16.49
N TRP A 61 2.31 0.76 16.52
CA TRP A 61 1.66 2.03 16.85
C TRP A 61 0.67 2.44 15.76
N LEU A 62 1.05 2.35 14.48
CA LEU A 62 0.14 2.60 13.34
C LEU A 62 -1.09 1.72 13.41
N LEU A 63 -0.91 0.42 13.62
CA LEU A 63 -2.00 -0.55 13.73
C LEU A 63 -2.91 -0.29 14.94
N ALA A 64 -2.33 0.10 16.08
CA ALA A 64 -3.09 0.42 17.29
C ALA A 64 -3.94 1.69 17.10
N GLU A 65 -3.41 2.69 16.42
CA GLU A 65 -4.15 3.90 16.08
C GLU A 65 -5.31 3.59 15.13
N ASP A 66 -5.06 2.84 14.07
CA ASP A 66 -6.11 2.39 13.15
C ASP A 66 -7.23 1.64 13.86
N LEU A 67 -6.88 0.71 14.75
CA LEU A 67 -7.85 -0.04 15.54
C LEU A 67 -8.67 0.85 16.47
N ALA A 68 -8.07 1.90 17.05
CA ALA A 68 -8.78 2.86 17.89
C ALA A 68 -9.88 3.62 17.13
N TYR A 69 -9.74 3.77 15.82
CA TYR A 69 -10.76 4.31 14.91
C TYR A 69 -11.66 3.23 14.28
N GLY A 70 -11.44 1.96 14.62
CA GLY A 70 -12.27 0.83 14.17
C GLY A 70 -11.83 0.21 12.85
N ALA A 71 -10.68 0.58 12.29
CA ALA A 71 -10.14 -0.09 11.12
C ALA A 71 -9.50 -1.43 11.50
N VAL A 72 -9.78 -2.45 10.71
CA VAL A 72 -9.26 -3.81 10.88
C VAL A 72 -8.66 -4.37 9.59
N ILE A 73 -8.77 -3.63 8.50
CA ILE A 73 -8.14 -3.92 7.22
C ILE A 73 -7.13 -2.81 6.94
N HIS A 74 -5.88 -3.20 6.76
CA HIS A 74 -4.76 -2.29 6.57
C HIS A 74 -4.15 -2.51 5.19
N SER A 75 -3.73 -1.43 4.52
CA SER A 75 -3.07 -1.48 3.23
C SER A 75 -1.80 -0.66 3.27
N TYR A 76 -0.67 -1.32 3.12
CA TYR A 76 0.65 -0.69 3.12
C TYR A 76 1.33 -0.89 1.77
N SER A 77 1.46 0.21 1.03
CA SER A 77 2.16 0.24 -0.25
C SER A 77 3.55 0.85 -0.11
N TRP A 78 4.25 0.50 0.95
CA TRP A 78 5.58 0.96 1.28
C TRP A 78 6.36 -0.11 2.05
N GLY A 79 7.66 0.05 2.15
CA GLY A 79 8.53 -0.86 2.89
C GLY A 79 10.01 -0.50 2.73
N ASP A 80 10.86 -1.27 3.36
CA ASP A 80 12.32 -1.13 3.29
C ASP A 80 12.91 -1.91 2.13
N VAL A 81 14.12 -1.54 1.72
CA VAL A 81 14.88 -2.26 0.69
C VAL A 81 15.71 -3.43 1.25
N THR A 82 15.27 -3.99 2.38
CA THR A 82 15.88 -5.18 2.99
C THR A 82 14.99 -6.40 2.84
N GLU A 83 15.59 -7.56 2.62
CA GLU A 83 14.90 -8.86 2.60
C GLU A 83 14.91 -9.52 3.97
N ALA A 84 15.71 -9.02 4.90
CA ALA A 84 15.83 -9.58 6.24
C ALA A 84 14.51 -9.44 7.02
N TYR A 85 14.16 -10.50 7.75
CA TYR A 85 13.05 -10.47 8.69
C TYR A 85 13.51 -9.74 9.97
N THR A 86 13.17 -8.46 10.10
CA THR A 86 13.59 -7.65 11.24
C THR A 86 12.45 -7.34 12.21
N SER A 87 12.62 -6.34 13.06
CA SER A 87 11.63 -5.95 14.06
C SER A 87 10.29 -5.56 13.44
N ARG A 88 10.27 -4.93 12.28
CA ARG A 88 9.03 -4.50 11.62
C ARG A 88 8.16 -5.68 11.22
N SER A 89 8.73 -6.68 10.57
CA SER A 89 8.02 -7.91 10.22
C SER A 89 7.61 -8.72 11.46
N PHE A 90 8.46 -8.73 12.47
CA PHE A 90 8.15 -9.37 13.75
C PHE A 90 6.96 -8.70 14.46
N LEU A 91 6.91 -7.36 14.50
CA LEU A 91 5.83 -6.62 15.13
C LEU A 91 4.49 -6.82 14.40
N LEU A 92 4.51 -6.89 13.06
CA LEU A 92 3.32 -7.27 12.28
C LEU A 92 2.82 -8.66 12.62
N ASP A 93 3.71 -9.64 12.67
CA ASP A 93 3.34 -11.01 13.00
C ASP A 93 2.83 -11.14 14.44
N ALA A 94 3.45 -10.42 15.38
CA ALA A 94 3.01 -10.37 16.76
C ALA A 94 1.62 -9.72 16.88
N TRP A 95 1.41 -8.59 16.19
CA TRP A 95 0.11 -7.91 16.16
C TRP A 95 -1.01 -8.82 15.67
N HIS A 96 -0.86 -9.45 14.51
CA HIS A 96 -1.91 -10.30 13.93
C HIS A 96 -2.15 -11.59 14.71
N ARG A 97 -1.20 -11.98 15.54
CA ARG A 97 -1.39 -13.06 16.51
C ARG A 97 -2.28 -12.63 17.67
N GLU A 98 -2.08 -11.42 18.18
CA GLU A 98 -2.85 -10.88 19.33
C GLU A 98 -4.20 -10.30 18.89
N VAL A 99 -4.29 -9.81 17.63
CA VAL A 99 -5.48 -9.19 17.04
C VAL A 99 -5.88 -9.97 15.77
N PRO A 100 -6.34 -11.23 15.88
CA PRO A 100 -6.52 -12.13 14.74
C PRO A 100 -7.68 -11.75 13.80
N TRP A 101 -8.47 -10.75 14.15
CA TRP A 101 -9.51 -10.16 13.29
C TRP A 101 -9.02 -8.96 12.48
N SER A 102 -7.78 -8.55 12.65
CA SER A 102 -7.09 -7.56 11.84
C SER A 102 -6.33 -8.24 10.70
N LEU A 103 -6.23 -7.59 9.54
CA LEU A 103 -5.53 -8.13 8.38
C LEU A 103 -4.81 -7.01 7.63
N ALA A 104 -3.51 -7.21 7.37
CA ALA A 104 -2.70 -6.31 6.57
C ALA A 104 -2.42 -6.88 5.18
N PHE A 105 -2.62 -6.03 4.16
CA PHE A 105 -2.23 -6.24 2.77
C PHE A 105 -1.00 -5.39 2.49
N ILE A 106 0.07 -6.00 2.03
CA ILE A 106 1.38 -5.34 1.94
C ILE A 106 1.99 -5.55 0.57
N ALA A 107 2.44 -4.46 -0.03
CA ALA A 107 3.18 -4.49 -1.28
C ALA A 107 4.57 -5.12 -1.09
N PRO A 108 4.99 -6.04 -1.96
CA PRO A 108 6.22 -6.81 -1.78
C PRO A 108 7.48 -6.06 -2.23
N GLY A 109 7.32 -4.92 -2.89
CA GLY A 109 8.37 -4.14 -3.51
C GLY A 109 8.44 -4.26 -5.03
N ASN A 110 9.43 -3.57 -5.61
CA ASN A 110 9.58 -3.38 -7.06
C ASN A 110 10.88 -4.01 -7.61
N ASN A 111 11.29 -5.15 -7.08
CA ASN A 111 12.42 -5.92 -7.56
C ASN A 111 12.04 -7.39 -7.68
N PRO A 112 11.93 -7.95 -8.90
CA PRO A 112 11.36 -9.27 -9.14
C PRO A 112 11.99 -10.43 -8.35
N SER A 113 13.29 -10.32 -8.06
CA SER A 113 14.03 -11.38 -7.37
C SER A 113 14.05 -11.25 -5.85
N LYS A 114 13.32 -10.28 -5.30
CA LYS A 114 13.33 -9.90 -3.90
C LYS A 114 11.93 -10.00 -3.30
N LEU A 115 11.86 -10.14 -1.99
CA LEU A 115 10.66 -9.89 -1.20
C LEU A 115 11.08 -9.04 -0.02
N TYR A 116 10.68 -7.78 -0.05
CA TYR A 116 11.14 -6.79 0.91
C TYR A 116 10.32 -6.78 2.19
N GLU A 117 10.92 -6.30 3.27
CA GLU A 117 10.23 -6.02 4.51
C GLU A 117 9.29 -4.81 4.33
N PRO A 118 8.06 -4.83 4.88
CA PRO A 118 7.51 -5.83 5.78
C PRO A 118 6.68 -6.93 5.10
N ALA A 119 6.67 -7.02 3.77
CA ALA A 119 5.91 -8.03 3.05
C ALA A 119 6.46 -9.47 3.22
N ASN A 120 7.64 -9.63 3.82
CA ASN A 120 8.22 -10.91 4.23
C ASN A 120 7.69 -11.41 5.60
N ALA A 121 6.82 -10.66 6.27
CA ALA A 121 6.08 -11.11 7.45
C ALA A 121 5.18 -12.31 7.11
N ARG A 122 4.81 -13.12 8.09
CA ARG A 122 4.18 -14.44 7.91
C ARG A 122 2.67 -14.43 8.12
N ASN A 123 2.16 -13.47 8.89
CA ASN A 123 0.75 -13.35 9.26
C ASN A 123 0.03 -12.22 8.47
N ILE A 124 0.52 -11.88 7.29
CA ILE A 124 -0.02 -10.83 6.42
C ILE A 124 -0.35 -11.40 5.04
N VAL A 125 -0.99 -10.59 4.21
CA VAL A 125 -1.20 -10.87 2.79
C VAL A 125 -0.24 -10.05 1.96
N SER A 126 0.81 -10.67 1.44
CA SER A 126 1.70 -10.05 0.46
C SER A 126 1.02 -10.06 -0.91
N VAL A 127 0.92 -8.89 -1.56
CA VAL A 127 0.13 -8.67 -2.78
C VAL A 127 1.04 -8.21 -3.91
N GLY A 128 1.38 -9.13 -4.81
CA GLY A 128 2.15 -8.82 -6.01
C GLY A 128 1.33 -8.21 -7.15
N GLY A 129 2.00 -7.75 -8.20
CA GLY A 129 1.39 -7.05 -9.32
C GLY A 129 1.19 -7.91 -10.58
N THR A 130 0.07 -7.67 -11.28
CA THR A 130 -0.18 -8.14 -12.65
C THR A 130 -0.39 -6.98 -13.60
N MET A 131 -0.37 -7.26 -14.91
CA MET A 131 -0.80 -6.31 -15.92
C MET A 131 -2.31 -6.07 -15.83
N LYS A 132 -2.77 -4.83 -16.01
CA LYS A 132 -4.19 -4.46 -15.92
C LYS A 132 -5.05 -5.18 -16.95
N ASP A 133 -4.56 -5.24 -18.18
CA ASP A 133 -5.35 -5.72 -19.32
C ASP A 133 -5.40 -7.25 -19.41
N ASN A 134 -4.48 -7.91 -18.72
CA ASN A 134 -4.43 -9.35 -18.61
C ASN A 134 -3.97 -9.75 -17.22
N GLY A 135 -4.90 -9.98 -16.31
CA GLY A 135 -4.64 -10.33 -14.92
C GLY A 135 -3.88 -11.64 -14.71
N THR A 136 -3.62 -12.40 -15.77
CA THR A 136 -2.79 -13.62 -15.74
C THR A 136 -1.31 -13.33 -16.00
N ASP A 137 -1.00 -12.19 -16.61
CA ASP A 137 0.37 -11.80 -16.90
C ASP A 137 0.95 -11.04 -15.70
N LEU A 138 1.99 -11.61 -15.11
CA LEU A 138 2.68 -10.97 -14.01
C LEU A 138 3.37 -9.69 -14.46
N TYR A 139 3.28 -8.66 -13.63
CA TYR A 139 4.10 -7.47 -13.83
C TYR A 139 5.56 -7.80 -13.53
N THR A 140 6.41 -7.63 -14.52
CA THR A 140 7.83 -8.02 -14.44
C THR A 140 8.64 -7.20 -13.42
N GLY A 141 8.14 -6.04 -13.00
CA GLY A 141 8.75 -5.21 -11.94
C GLY A 141 8.34 -5.62 -10.53
N SER A 142 7.23 -6.34 -10.36
CA SER A 142 6.75 -6.72 -9.04
C SER A 142 7.67 -7.72 -8.35
N SER A 143 8.00 -7.46 -7.10
CA SER A 143 8.64 -8.46 -6.25
C SER A 143 7.74 -9.68 -6.06
N HIS A 144 8.33 -10.87 -5.95
CA HIS A 144 7.55 -12.11 -5.82
C HIS A 144 8.20 -13.16 -4.92
N GLY A 145 9.39 -12.88 -4.39
CA GLY A 145 10.10 -13.81 -3.51
C GLY A 145 10.83 -14.93 -4.25
N PRO A 146 11.28 -15.98 -3.55
CA PRO A 146 11.01 -16.28 -2.15
C PRO A 146 11.58 -15.24 -1.16
N THR A 147 11.31 -15.41 0.14
CA THR A 147 12.01 -14.65 1.20
C THR A 147 13.48 -15.05 1.25
N GLU A 148 14.31 -14.28 1.96
CA GLU A 148 15.73 -14.61 2.16
C GLU A 148 15.93 -16.00 2.78
N GLU A 149 15.01 -16.43 3.64
CA GLU A 149 15.04 -17.76 4.27
C GLU A 149 14.47 -18.86 3.37
N GLY A 150 14.11 -18.57 2.13
CA GLY A 150 13.54 -19.52 1.18
C GLY A 150 12.08 -19.86 1.42
N LEU A 151 11.35 -19.06 2.18
CA LEU A 151 9.93 -19.22 2.41
C LEU A 151 9.14 -18.73 1.19
N ARG A 152 7.83 -19.01 1.20
CA ARG A 152 6.90 -18.61 0.16
C ARG A 152 6.90 -17.11 -0.05
N GLY A 153 6.80 -16.70 -1.30
CA GLY A 153 6.67 -15.30 -1.71
C GLY A 153 5.23 -14.77 -1.60
N ASN A 154 4.80 -13.99 -2.59
CA ASN A 154 3.48 -13.36 -2.57
C ASN A 154 2.34 -14.36 -2.36
N PHE A 155 1.35 -13.92 -1.59
CA PHE A 155 0.17 -14.72 -1.31
C PHE A 155 -0.86 -14.64 -2.44
N ILE A 156 -1.08 -13.42 -2.96
CA ILE A 156 -1.98 -13.13 -4.08
C ILE A 156 -1.32 -12.14 -5.04
N VAL A 157 -1.92 -11.95 -6.19
CA VAL A 157 -1.56 -10.91 -7.16
C VAL A 157 -2.80 -10.15 -7.61
N THR A 158 -2.63 -8.87 -7.97
CA THR A 158 -3.71 -7.99 -8.42
C THR A 158 -3.20 -7.07 -9.53
N PRO A 159 -4.08 -6.50 -10.38
CA PRO A 159 -3.67 -5.48 -11.35
C PRO A 159 -2.95 -4.32 -10.67
N ALA A 160 -1.74 -4.01 -11.13
CA ALA A 160 -0.87 -2.98 -10.56
C ALA A 160 -0.34 -1.98 -11.60
N VAL A 161 -0.48 -2.27 -12.89
CA VAL A 161 0.01 -1.42 -13.98
C VAL A 161 -1.14 -0.76 -14.73
N GLY A 162 -1.03 0.52 -15.01
CA GLY A 162 -2.05 1.26 -15.75
C GLY A 162 -3.31 1.59 -14.91
N ILE A 163 -3.20 1.62 -13.60
CA ILE A 163 -4.30 1.99 -12.70
C ILE A 163 -4.50 3.51 -12.75
N VAL A 164 -5.70 3.96 -12.97
CA VAL A 164 -6.08 5.38 -12.95
C VAL A 164 -6.74 5.70 -11.62
N SER A 165 -6.32 6.76 -10.98
CA SER A 165 -6.83 7.17 -9.67
C SER A 165 -6.69 8.69 -9.47
N ALA A 166 -7.02 9.18 -8.26
CA ALA A 166 -6.96 10.58 -7.91
C ALA A 166 -5.55 11.16 -8.10
N ALA A 167 -5.47 12.39 -8.61
CA ALA A 167 -4.24 13.15 -8.73
C ALA A 167 -4.06 14.07 -7.51
N ALA A 168 -2.84 14.15 -7.02
CA ALA A 168 -2.48 15.08 -5.95
C ALA A 168 -2.07 16.44 -6.54
N ASP A 169 -3.01 17.19 -7.11
CA ASP A 169 -2.77 18.45 -7.80
C ASP A 169 -3.67 19.60 -7.30
N GLY A 170 -4.40 19.37 -6.20
CA GLY A 170 -5.34 20.34 -5.65
C GLY A 170 -6.65 20.48 -6.44
N ASN A 171 -6.83 19.74 -7.52
CA ASN A 171 -8.05 19.74 -8.32
C ASN A 171 -8.87 18.47 -8.06
N LEU A 172 -9.99 18.59 -7.39
CA LEU A 172 -10.86 17.49 -7.00
C LEU A 172 -11.47 16.71 -8.19
N SER A 173 -11.33 17.23 -9.40
CA SER A 173 -11.89 16.62 -10.62
C SER A 173 -10.81 16.05 -11.55
N SER A 174 -9.54 16.06 -11.14
CA SER A 174 -8.47 15.51 -11.96
C SER A 174 -8.11 14.10 -11.55
N PHE A 175 -7.66 13.33 -12.54
CA PHE A 175 -7.20 11.95 -12.35
C PHE A 175 -5.83 11.81 -12.98
N ASN A 176 -4.98 11.06 -12.34
CA ASN A 176 -3.65 10.78 -12.86
C ASN A 176 -3.57 9.30 -13.26
N SER A 177 -3.16 9.08 -14.50
CA SER A 177 -2.72 7.77 -14.97
C SER A 177 -1.21 7.60 -14.81
N ASP A 178 -0.56 8.54 -14.15
CA ASP A 178 0.89 8.50 -13.99
C ASP A 178 1.27 7.44 -12.96
N MET A 179 1.62 6.37 -13.52
CA MET A 179 1.64 5.06 -12.98
C MET A 179 3.05 4.60 -12.90
N ARG A 180 3.73 5.05 -11.93
CA ARG A 180 4.71 4.16 -11.35
C ARG A 180 3.89 3.11 -10.64
N SER A 181 3.93 1.89 -11.17
CA SER A 181 3.38 0.73 -10.50
C SER A 181 3.92 0.69 -9.09
N SER A 182 3.16 1.23 -8.20
CA SER A 182 3.36 1.00 -6.79
C SER A 182 2.56 -0.25 -6.46
N THR A 183 3.21 -1.35 -6.51
CA THR A 183 2.76 -2.50 -5.78
C THR A 183 2.93 -2.23 -4.32
#